data_f8d69dead78e3c017fc0a7fdfaa8a3be
#
_entry.id   f8d69dead78e3c017fc0a7fdfaa8a3be
#
_cell.length_a   1.000
_cell.length_b   1.000
_cell.length_c   1.000
_cell.angle_alpha   90.00
_cell.angle_beta   90.00
_cell.angle_gamma   90.00
#
_symmetry.space_group_name_H-M   'P 1'
#
loop_
_entity.id
_entity.type
_entity.pdbx_description
1 polymer ?
#
loop_
_entity_poly.entity_id
_entity_poly.type
_entity_poly.pdbx_seq_one_letter_code
_entity_poly.pdbx_strand_id
1 'polypeptide(L)'
;MIATPQPEPTILFGLGANKAGSTWLYRYLSRHPDCRMPDVKELHFFDAVTAARRANERRKVENRRDQLVAQLVKASPVQAVALRERLADLDDWLGVIAQDQSDDGGYRGYLLRRAQGSRLIGDITPAYALLPEAELARMQAMGPSVRFLYILRDPIDRLWSNIRMNAQRHLGMNAGRAPDAPDMAKAVAQKALRIFDTWADGGEAPVSHRSDYMGTLTRLTQAVLPSNLRVMFYETMFNKAAIDRLCGFLGIAPHPAAIGKPVNAGGTIALDMPRQLRARELLAPQYEFVRQTMGDVPLRWRMNMGEL
;
A
#
# COMPACT_ATOMS: atom_id res chain seq x y z
N MET A 1 23.75 31.94 -18.34
CA MET A 1 23.10 31.68 -17.04
C MET A 1 23.24 30.19 -16.76
N ILE A 2 24.01 29.81 -15.75
CA ILE A 2 24.09 28.40 -15.31
C ILE A 2 22.79 28.14 -14.61
N ALA A 3 21.94 27.24 -15.17
CA ALA A 3 20.72 26.82 -14.52
C ALA A 3 21.05 26.23 -13.15
N THR A 4 20.52 26.79 -12.08
CA THR A 4 20.66 26.22 -10.74
C THR A 4 20.11 24.79 -10.81
N PRO A 5 20.88 23.76 -10.41
CA PRO A 5 20.38 22.40 -10.43
C PRO A 5 19.10 22.33 -9.58
N GLN A 6 18.03 21.82 -10.16
CA GLN A 6 16.79 21.61 -9.40
C GLN A 6 17.07 20.60 -8.29
N PRO A 7 16.58 20.84 -7.07
CA PRO A 7 16.77 19.89 -5.98
C PRO A 7 16.15 18.55 -6.36
N GLU A 8 16.79 17.45 -5.96
CA GLU A 8 16.24 16.10 -6.15
C GLU A 8 14.86 16.01 -5.50
N PRO A 9 13.92 15.31 -6.16
CA PRO A 9 12.58 15.11 -5.60
C PRO A 9 12.64 14.31 -4.31
N THR A 10 11.68 14.52 -3.43
CA THR A 10 11.45 13.65 -2.28
C THR A 10 11.05 12.26 -2.75
N ILE A 11 11.69 11.21 -2.21
CA ILE A 11 11.31 9.82 -2.44
C ILE A 11 10.35 9.38 -1.33
N LEU A 12 9.13 9.03 -1.69
CA LEU A 12 8.13 8.49 -0.77
C LEU A 12 8.09 6.97 -0.80
N PHE A 13 8.17 6.35 0.36
CA PHE A 13 7.83 4.93 0.56
C PHE A 13 6.52 4.80 1.34
N GLY A 14 5.47 4.32 0.66
CA GLY A 14 4.19 3.99 1.28
C GLY A 14 4.17 2.53 1.74
N LEU A 15 4.42 2.30 3.03
CA LEU A 15 4.68 0.98 3.60
C LEU A 15 3.41 0.17 3.95
N GLY A 16 2.26 0.72 3.74
CA GLY A 16 0.99 0.07 4.13
C GLY A 16 0.29 0.81 5.28
N ALA A 17 -0.46 0.15 6.17
CA ALA A 17 -0.67 -1.30 6.22
C ALA A 17 -1.47 -1.83 5.01
N ASN A 18 -1.33 -3.14 4.76
CA ASN A 18 -2.22 -3.79 3.78
C ASN A 18 -3.68 -3.60 4.19
N LYS A 19 -4.56 -3.20 3.27
CA LYS A 19 -5.99 -2.90 3.50
C LYS A 19 -6.27 -1.62 4.30
N ALA A 20 -5.30 -0.71 4.41
CA ALA A 20 -5.43 0.58 5.06
C ALA A 20 -5.42 1.79 4.08
N GLY A 21 -5.93 1.62 2.85
CA GLY A 21 -6.14 2.75 1.94
C GLY A 21 -4.99 3.07 0.98
N SER A 22 -3.96 2.24 0.85
CA SER A 22 -2.83 2.45 -0.06
C SER A 22 -3.24 2.70 -1.53
N THR A 23 -4.34 2.10 -2.00
CA THR A 23 -4.85 2.34 -3.35
C THR A 23 -5.45 3.75 -3.51
N TRP A 24 -6.10 4.26 -2.49
CA TRP A 24 -6.59 5.64 -2.47
C TRP A 24 -5.40 6.62 -2.48
N LEU A 25 -4.43 6.40 -1.61
CA LEU A 25 -3.21 7.21 -1.53
C LEU A 25 -2.48 7.24 -2.89
N TYR A 26 -2.25 6.08 -3.50
CA TYR A 26 -1.62 6.00 -4.82
C TYR A 26 -2.39 6.80 -5.87
N ARG A 27 -3.73 6.68 -5.91
CA ARG A 27 -4.56 7.43 -6.86
C ARG A 27 -4.55 8.94 -6.61
N TYR A 28 -4.50 9.35 -5.36
CA TYR A 28 -4.39 10.75 -4.97
C TYR A 28 -3.06 11.33 -5.47
N LEU A 29 -1.95 10.69 -5.14
CA LEU A 29 -0.62 11.15 -5.54
C LEU A 29 -0.38 11.06 -7.06
N SER A 30 -0.92 10.04 -7.73
CA SER A 30 -0.83 9.93 -9.20
C SER A 30 -1.57 11.04 -9.97
N ARG A 31 -2.47 11.77 -9.30
CA ARG A 31 -3.21 12.91 -9.88
C ARG A 31 -2.70 14.26 -9.40
N HIS A 32 -1.79 14.23 -8.44
CA HIS A 32 -1.26 15.45 -7.84
C HIS A 32 -0.21 16.08 -8.78
N PRO A 33 -0.30 17.41 -9.09
CA PRO A 33 0.59 18.05 -10.06
C PRO A 33 2.07 18.01 -9.65
N ASP A 34 2.38 18.05 -8.37
CA ASP A 34 3.75 18.00 -7.85
C ASP A 34 4.33 16.57 -7.79
N CYS A 35 3.55 15.54 -8.13
CA CYS A 35 3.93 14.15 -7.92
C CYS A 35 4.06 13.37 -9.23
N ARG A 36 5.01 12.45 -9.27
CA ARG A 36 5.12 11.45 -10.32
C ARG A 36 5.21 10.05 -9.71
N MET A 37 4.12 9.29 -9.86
CA MET A 37 4.04 7.91 -9.39
C MET A 37 4.21 6.94 -10.56
N PRO A 38 4.92 5.81 -10.39
CA PRO A 38 5.00 4.76 -11.40
C PRO A 38 3.62 4.24 -11.81
N ASP A 39 3.46 3.83 -13.06
CA ASP A 39 2.24 3.15 -13.52
C ASP A 39 2.07 1.77 -12.87
N VAL A 40 3.17 1.13 -12.48
CA VAL A 40 3.15 -0.07 -11.66
C VAL A 40 2.93 0.32 -10.21
N LYS A 41 1.72 0.09 -9.73
CA LYS A 41 1.47 0.15 -8.28
C LYS A 41 2.05 -1.10 -7.61
N GLU A 42 2.75 -0.88 -6.50
CA GLU A 42 3.44 -1.94 -5.73
C GLU A 42 4.62 -2.52 -6.52
N LEU A 43 5.76 -1.83 -6.49
CA LEU A 43 6.96 -2.20 -7.24
C LEU A 43 7.62 -3.48 -6.71
N HIS A 44 7.47 -3.79 -5.42
CA HIS A 44 8.01 -5.00 -4.81
C HIS A 44 9.53 -5.19 -4.97
N PHE A 45 10.31 -4.10 -5.09
CA PHE A 45 11.74 -4.19 -5.24
C PHE A 45 12.42 -4.79 -4.00
N PHE A 46 12.15 -4.24 -2.81
CA PHE A 46 12.82 -4.64 -1.58
C PHE A 46 12.31 -5.95 -0.98
N ASP A 47 11.11 -6.39 -1.31
CA ASP A 47 10.51 -7.60 -0.74
C ASP A 47 10.45 -8.79 -1.70
N ALA A 48 10.84 -8.62 -2.95
CA ALA A 48 10.95 -9.71 -3.93
C ALA A 48 12.34 -10.37 -3.92
N VAL A 49 12.85 -10.69 -2.73
CA VAL A 49 14.23 -11.16 -2.50
C VAL A 49 14.55 -12.54 -3.10
N THR A 50 13.56 -13.39 -3.37
CA THR A 50 13.79 -14.70 -4.00
C THR A 50 13.55 -14.65 -5.51
N ALA A 51 14.29 -15.46 -6.27
CA ALA A 51 14.11 -15.58 -7.72
C ALA A 51 12.66 -15.93 -8.11
N ALA A 52 12.03 -16.83 -7.36
CA ALA A 52 10.63 -17.22 -7.60
C ALA A 52 9.66 -16.03 -7.38
N ARG A 53 9.89 -15.22 -6.34
CA ARG A 53 9.06 -14.04 -6.08
C ARG A 53 9.29 -12.97 -7.12
N ARG A 54 10.53 -12.69 -7.52
CA ARG A 54 10.85 -11.77 -8.62
C ARG A 54 10.18 -12.20 -9.93
N ALA A 55 10.28 -13.48 -10.29
CA ALA A 55 9.62 -14.01 -11.48
C ALA A 55 8.10 -13.87 -11.44
N ASN A 56 7.48 -14.02 -10.25
CA ASN A 56 6.04 -13.81 -10.09
C ASN A 56 5.65 -12.32 -10.25
N GLU A 57 6.39 -11.39 -9.65
CA GLU A 57 6.12 -9.96 -9.80
C GLU A 57 6.36 -9.50 -11.24
N ARG A 58 7.45 -9.93 -11.87
CA ARG A 58 7.73 -9.69 -13.28
C ARG A 58 6.58 -10.15 -14.18
N ARG A 59 6.07 -11.38 -14.01
CA ARG A 59 4.94 -11.92 -14.80
C ARG A 59 3.67 -11.07 -14.65
N LYS A 60 3.41 -10.51 -13.46
CA LYS A 60 2.25 -9.59 -13.28
C LYS A 60 2.40 -8.32 -14.13
N VAL A 61 3.61 -7.79 -14.20
CA VAL A 61 3.90 -6.60 -15.02
C VAL A 61 3.83 -6.94 -16.51
N GLU A 62 4.37 -8.06 -16.93
CA GLU A 62 4.28 -8.59 -18.32
C GLU A 62 2.80 -8.73 -18.73
N ASN A 63 1.97 -9.38 -17.92
CA ASN A 63 0.53 -9.51 -18.19
C ASN A 63 -0.17 -8.15 -18.32
N ARG A 64 0.20 -7.18 -17.49
CA ARG A 64 -0.35 -5.81 -17.58
C ARG A 64 0.10 -5.12 -18.86
N ARG A 65 1.37 -5.29 -19.23
CA ARG A 65 1.94 -4.78 -20.48
C ARG A 65 1.16 -5.31 -21.69
N ASP A 66 0.92 -6.62 -21.74
CA ASP A 66 0.17 -7.26 -22.84
C ASP A 66 -1.27 -6.71 -22.93
N GLN A 67 -1.90 -6.49 -21.79
CA GLN A 67 -3.21 -5.83 -21.75
C GLN A 67 -3.18 -4.39 -22.32
N LEU A 68 -2.14 -3.61 -22.02
CA LEU A 68 -1.99 -2.26 -22.56
C LEU A 68 -1.69 -2.28 -24.07
N VAL A 69 -0.89 -3.24 -24.55
CA VAL A 69 -0.64 -3.44 -26.00
C VAL A 69 -1.95 -3.76 -26.71
N ALA A 70 -2.78 -4.64 -26.17
CA ALA A 70 -4.09 -4.95 -26.73
C ALA A 70 -5.05 -3.73 -26.74
N GLN A 71 -4.96 -2.85 -25.74
CA GLN A 71 -5.71 -1.59 -25.71
C GLN A 71 -5.19 -0.60 -26.74
N LEU A 72 -3.86 -0.52 -26.95
CA LEU A 72 -3.22 0.39 -27.90
C LEU A 72 -3.70 0.14 -29.33
N VAL A 73 -3.92 -1.11 -29.72
CA VAL A 73 -4.43 -1.49 -31.05
C VAL A 73 -5.80 -0.89 -31.34
N LYS A 74 -6.61 -0.65 -30.30
CA LYS A 74 -7.99 -0.11 -30.41
C LYS A 74 -8.10 1.37 -30.03
N ALA A 75 -6.97 2.00 -29.70
CA ALA A 75 -6.96 3.34 -29.14
C ALA A 75 -7.05 4.43 -30.23
N SER A 76 -7.74 5.52 -29.92
CA SER A 76 -7.64 6.73 -30.72
C SER A 76 -6.23 7.36 -30.64
N PRO A 77 -5.82 8.22 -31.59
CA PRO A 77 -4.49 8.87 -31.55
C PRO A 77 -4.17 9.54 -30.21
N VAL A 78 -5.15 10.21 -29.61
CA VAL A 78 -4.99 10.88 -28.31
C VAL A 78 -4.79 9.88 -27.17
N GLN A 79 -5.57 8.80 -27.14
CA GLN A 79 -5.41 7.74 -26.14
C GLN A 79 -4.09 6.97 -26.31
N ALA A 80 -3.63 6.82 -27.55
CA ALA A 80 -2.40 6.09 -27.86
C ALA A 80 -1.15 6.75 -27.25
N VAL A 81 -1.10 8.09 -27.14
CA VAL A 81 0.02 8.79 -26.49
C VAL A 81 0.17 8.35 -25.03
N ALA A 82 -0.90 8.47 -24.24
CA ALA A 82 -0.88 8.07 -22.83
C ALA A 82 -0.60 6.57 -22.63
N LEU A 83 -1.12 5.71 -23.53
CA LEU A 83 -0.84 4.27 -23.45
C LEU A 83 0.62 3.94 -23.76
N ARG A 84 1.26 4.65 -24.72
CA ARG A 84 2.70 4.47 -25.01
C ARG A 84 3.57 4.90 -23.84
N GLU A 85 3.26 6.01 -23.18
CA GLU A 85 3.98 6.45 -21.98
C GLU A 85 3.91 5.40 -20.87
N ARG A 86 2.72 4.82 -20.66
CA ARG A 86 2.52 3.76 -19.68
C ARG A 86 3.26 2.48 -20.07
N LEU A 87 3.27 2.10 -21.34
CA LEU A 87 4.05 0.96 -21.82
C LEU A 87 5.54 1.18 -21.61
N ALA A 88 6.07 2.36 -21.91
CA ALA A 88 7.47 2.70 -21.66
C ALA A 88 7.81 2.59 -20.17
N ASP A 89 6.89 2.98 -19.27
CA ASP A 89 7.08 2.81 -17.83
C ASP A 89 7.17 1.34 -17.40
N LEU A 90 6.28 0.50 -17.94
CA LEU A 90 6.31 -0.94 -17.66
C LEU A 90 7.58 -1.59 -18.19
N ASP A 91 8.04 -1.22 -19.40
CA ASP A 91 9.26 -1.75 -20.02
C ASP A 91 10.51 -1.34 -19.21
N ASP A 92 10.59 -0.08 -18.77
CA ASP A 92 11.66 0.38 -17.87
C ASP A 92 11.68 -0.39 -16.56
N TRP A 93 10.50 -0.60 -15.95
CA TRP A 93 10.41 -1.37 -14.70
C TRP A 93 10.78 -2.85 -14.89
N LEU A 94 10.38 -3.46 -15.99
CA LEU A 94 10.77 -4.83 -16.33
C LEU A 94 12.30 -4.97 -16.45
N GLY A 95 12.97 -3.96 -16.97
CA GLY A 95 14.43 -3.89 -17.02
C GLY A 95 15.08 -3.84 -15.64
N VAL A 96 14.47 -3.08 -14.69
CA VAL A 96 14.98 -2.95 -13.32
C VAL A 96 14.77 -4.23 -12.49
N ILE A 97 13.55 -4.80 -12.52
CA ILE A 97 13.24 -6.00 -11.71
C ILE A 97 13.98 -7.25 -12.20
N ALA A 98 14.52 -7.21 -13.40
CA ALA A 98 15.36 -8.29 -13.94
C ALA A 98 16.82 -8.23 -13.45
N GLN A 99 17.25 -7.11 -12.89
CA GLN A 99 18.62 -6.90 -12.39
C GLN A 99 18.81 -7.49 -10.99
N ASP A 100 20.07 -7.54 -10.55
CA ASP A 100 20.40 -7.86 -9.18
C ASP A 100 19.89 -6.74 -8.24
N GLN A 101 19.17 -7.12 -7.21
CA GLN A 101 18.59 -6.21 -6.23
C GLN A 101 19.54 -5.89 -5.05
N SER A 102 20.76 -6.40 -5.09
CA SER A 102 21.82 -6.00 -4.13
C SER A 102 22.27 -4.54 -4.35
N ASP A 103 22.08 -4.01 -5.57
CA ASP A 103 22.35 -2.62 -5.94
C ASP A 103 21.06 -1.82 -6.17
N ASP A 104 20.93 -0.71 -5.47
CA ASP A 104 19.78 0.21 -5.57
C ASP A 104 19.86 1.16 -6.77
N GLY A 105 20.98 1.22 -7.47
CA GLY A 105 21.23 2.20 -8.53
C GLY A 105 20.21 2.13 -9.66
N GLY A 106 19.88 0.92 -10.08
CA GLY A 106 18.86 0.67 -11.10
C GLY A 106 17.46 1.14 -10.67
N TYR A 107 17.05 0.80 -9.44
CA TYR A 107 15.77 1.20 -8.87
C TYR A 107 15.68 2.72 -8.64
N ARG A 108 16.69 3.31 -7.98
CA ARG A 108 16.76 4.76 -7.79
C ARG A 108 16.78 5.51 -9.12
N GLY A 109 17.55 5.03 -10.08
CA GLY A 109 17.63 5.59 -11.43
C GLY A 109 16.27 5.55 -12.14
N TYR A 110 15.50 4.47 -12.01
CA TYR A 110 14.13 4.37 -12.53
C TYR A 110 13.21 5.43 -11.93
N LEU A 111 13.19 5.60 -10.61
CA LEU A 111 12.37 6.61 -9.96
C LEU A 111 12.75 8.03 -10.39
N LEU A 112 14.05 8.35 -10.44
CA LEU A 112 14.55 9.69 -10.78
C LEU A 112 14.32 10.07 -12.25
N ARG A 113 14.54 9.14 -13.20
CA ARG A 113 14.25 9.40 -14.61
C ARG A 113 12.80 9.80 -14.87
N ARG A 114 11.90 9.33 -14.01
CA ARG A 114 10.47 9.63 -14.09
C ARG A 114 10.06 10.93 -13.41
N ALA A 115 10.95 11.52 -12.61
CA ALA A 115 10.63 12.73 -11.84
C ALA A 115 10.15 13.88 -12.71
N GLN A 116 10.78 14.13 -13.88
CA GLN A 116 10.38 15.16 -14.86
C GLN A 116 10.07 16.53 -14.22
N GLY A 117 10.87 16.93 -13.22
CA GLY A 117 10.66 18.17 -12.46
C GLY A 117 9.60 18.10 -11.35
N SER A 118 8.99 16.94 -11.10
CA SER A 118 8.09 16.75 -9.96
C SER A 118 8.84 16.88 -8.62
N ARG A 119 8.16 17.35 -7.59
CA ARG A 119 8.71 17.51 -6.24
C ARG A 119 8.73 16.21 -5.45
N LEU A 120 7.87 15.26 -5.81
CA LEU A 120 7.70 13.96 -5.17
C LEU A 120 7.65 12.84 -6.20
N ILE A 121 8.41 11.80 -5.94
CA ILE A 121 8.32 10.50 -6.60
C ILE A 121 8.12 9.43 -5.52
N GLY A 122 7.67 8.22 -5.85
CA GLY A 122 7.57 7.22 -4.78
C GLY A 122 7.06 5.86 -5.20
N ASP A 123 7.14 4.96 -4.24
CA ASP A 123 6.67 3.59 -4.31
C ASP A 123 5.70 3.31 -3.15
N ILE A 124 4.50 2.86 -3.48
CA ILE A 124 3.49 2.50 -2.48
C ILE A 124 3.28 1.00 -2.52
N THR A 125 4.10 0.28 -1.75
CA THR A 125 4.09 -1.17 -1.64
C THR A 125 3.82 -1.61 -0.19
N PRO A 126 2.58 -1.96 0.15
CA PRO A 126 2.21 -2.33 1.53
C PRO A 126 2.95 -3.53 2.12
N ALA A 127 3.59 -4.32 1.28
CA ALA A 127 4.42 -5.44 1.74
C ALA A 127 5.71 -4.99 2.44
N TYR A 128 6.16 -3.76 2.20
CA TYR A 128 7.36 -3.20 2.83
C TYR A 128 7.22 -3.00 4.34
N ALA A 129 6.01 -2.99 4.88
CA ALA A 129 5.80 -3.03 6.33
C ALA A 129 6.43 -4.24 7.03
N LEU A 130 6.66 -5.32 6.28
CA LEU A 130 7.23 -6.58 6.80
C LEU A 130 8.75 -6.68 6.60
N LEU A 131 9.37 -5.67 6.02
CA LEU A 131 10.82 -5.65 5.80
C LEU A 131 11.60 -5.63 7.13
N PRO A 132 12.78 -6.25 7.16
CA PRO A 132 13.69 -6.11 8.29
C PRO A 132 14.27 -4.70 8.38
N GLU A 133 14.78 -4.34 9.55
CA GLU A 133 15.37 -3.02 9.82
C GLU A 133 16.47 -2.65 8.83
N ALA A 134 17.32 -3.60 8.45
CA ALA A 134 18.40 -3.37 7.49
C ALA A 134 17.88 -2.85 6.13
N GLU A 135 16.78 -3.42 5.63
CA GLU A 135 16.18 -2.96 4.38
C GLU A 135 15.49 -1.58 4.52
N LEU A 136 14.85 -1.32 5.66
CA LEU A 136 14.27 -0.01 5.96
C LEU A 136 15.38 1.07 6.07
N ALA A 137 16.51 0.75 6.70
CA ALA A 137 17.67 1.63 6.76
C ALA A 137 18.28 1.87 5.37
N ARG A 138 18.36 0.84 4.53
CA ARG A 138 18.79 0.95 3.14
C ARG A 138 17.88 1.88 2.33
N MET A 139 16.56 1.76 2.49
CA MET A 139 15.59 2.67 1.89
C MET A 139 15.77 4.11 2.40
N GLN A 140 16.06 4.31 3.71
CA GLN A 140 16.31 5.63 4.30
C GLN A 140 17.55 6.31 3.68
N ALA A 141 18.54 5.54 3.24
CA ALA A 141 19.78 6.06 2.63
C ALA A 141 19.68 6.35 1.13
N MET A 142 18.53 6.14 0.49
CA MET A 142 18.39 6.25 -0.98
C MET A 142 18.46 7.66 -1.56
N GLY A 143 18.41 8.69 -0.75
CA GLY A 143 18.48 10.06 -1.24
C GLY A 143 18.52 11.11 -0.13
N PRO A 144 18.73 12.37 -0.48
CA PRO A 144 18.80 13.46 0.49
C PRO A 144 17.44 13.76 1.16
N SER A 145 16.35 13.43 0.49
CA SER A 145 14.99 13.61 1.01
C SER A 145 14.17 12.33 0.81
N VAL A 146 14.01 11.57 1.88
CA VAL A 146 13.20 10.34 1.90
C VAL A 146 12.07 10.51 2.92
N ARG A 147 10.89 10.02 2.59
CA ARG A 147 9.71 10.01 3.48
C ARG A 147 9.09 8.63 3.52
N PHE A 148 8.71 8.21 4.71
CA PHE A 148 8.01 6.96 4.96
C PHE A 148 6.60 7.26 5.47
N LEU A 149 5.62 6.62 4.86
CA LEU A 149 4.23 6.73 5.27
C LEU A 149 3.67 5.37 5.65
N TYR A 150 3.20 5.23 6.87
CA TYR A 150 2.51 4.06 7.35
C TYR A 150 1.10 4.42 7.80
N ILE A 151 0.08 3.77 7.24
CA ILE A 151 -1.32 4.04 7.54
C ILE A 151 -1.87 2.87 8.37
N LEU A 152 -2.21 3.15 9.60
CA LEU A 152 -2.92 2.23 10.49
C LEU A 152 -4.41 2.22 10.14
N ARG A 153 -5.03 1.08 10.27
CA ARG A 153 -6.48 0.91 10.22
C ARG A 153 -6.88 0.04 11.38
N ASP A 154 -8.10 0.22 11.90
CA ASP A 154 -8.62 -0.64 12.98
C ASP A 154 -8.21 -2.11 12.73
N PRO A 155 -7.54 -2.76 13.70
CA PRO A 155 -6.98 -4.09 13.53
C PRO A 155 -8.01 -5.15 13.08
N ILE A 156 -9.22 -5.15 13.65
CA ILE A 156 -10.30 -6.09 13.26
C ILE A 156 -10.80 -5.79 11.85
N ASP A 157 -11.07 -4.53 11.52
CA ASP A 157 -11.55 -4.13 10.20
C ASP A 157 -10.52 -4.40 9.10
N ARG A 158 -9.23 -4.20 9.41
CA ARG A 158 -8.13 -4.52 8.52
C ARG A 158 -7.99 -6.04 8.31
N LEU A 159 -7.99 -6.80 9.42
CA LEU A 159 -7.93 -8.26 9.41
C LEU A 159 -9.03 -8.83 8.53
N TRP A 160 -10.28 -8.46 8.83
CA TRP A 160 -11.44 -8.95 8.08
C TRP A 160 -11.40 -8.57 6.61
N SER A 161 -10.97 -7.36 6.29
CA SER A 161 -10.75 -6.93 4.90
C SER A 161 -9.68 -7.76 4.18
N ASN A 162 -8.61 -8.18 4.87
CA ASN A 162 -7.56 -9.02 4.32
C ASN A 162 -8.05 -10.46 4.09
N ILE A 163 -8.75 -11.01 5.05
CA ILE A 163 -9.32 -12.38 4.97
C ILE A 163 -10.31 -12.49 3.79
N ARG A 164 -11.21 -11.51 3.65
CA ARG A 164 -12.14 -11.48 2.51
C ARG A 164 -11.43 -11.40 1.15
N MET A 165 -10.37 -10.61 1.07
CA MET A 165 -9.55 -10.53 -0.14
C MET A 165 -8.87 -11.86 -0.46
N ASN A 166 -8.36 -12.58 0.56
CA ASN A 166 -7.75 -13.89 0.38
C ASN A 166 -8.81 -14.92 -0.04
N ALA A 167 -10.01 -14.89 0.55
CA ALA A 167 -11.12 -15.75 0.15
C ALA A 167 -11.48 -15.57 -1.33
N GLN A 168 -11.57 -14.32 -1.81
CA GLN A 168 -11.79 -14.02 -3.22
C GLN A 168 -10.70 -14.60 -4.13
N ARG A 169 -9.43 -14.43 -3.75
CA ARG A 169 -8.28 -14.97 -4.51
C ARG A 169 -8.30 -16.50 -4.58
N HIS A 170 -8.63 -17.17 -3.48
CA HIS A 170 -8.76 -18.64 -3.46
C HIS A 170 -9.89 -19.15 -4.35
N LEU A 171 -10.89 -18.32 -4.63
CA LEU A 171 -12.00 -18.61 -5.53
C LEU A 171 -11.75 -18.12 -6.97
N GLY A 172 -10.50 -17.72 -7.31
CA GLY A 172 -10.13 -17.25 -8.64
C GLY A 172 -10.70 -15.88 -9.02
N MET A 173 -11.21 -15.11 -8.04
CA MET A 173 -11.82 -13.82 -8.28
C MET A 173 -10.82 -12.67 -8.25
N ASN A 174 -11.15 -11.59 -8.94
CA ASN A 174 -10.41 -10.33 -8.80
C ASN A 174 -10.61 -9.76 -7.39
N ALA A 175 -9.52 -9.68 -6.64
CA ALA A 175 -9.54 -9.22 -5.27
C ALA A 175 -10.03 -7.76 -5.14
N GLY A 176 -10.96 -7.52 -4.21
CA GLY A 176 -11.48 -6.19 -3.91
C GLY A 176 -12.70 -5.77 -4.73
N ARG A 177 -13.15 -6.58 -5.68
CA ARG A 177 -14.42 -6.38 -6.39
C ARG A 177 -15.55 -7.15 -5.66
N ALA A 178 -16.72 -6.54 -5.55
CA ALA A 178 -17.87 -7.24 -5.04
C ALA A 178 -18.24 -8.42 -5.97
N PRO A 179 -18.67 -9.57 -5.43
CA PRO A 179 -19.18 -10.66 -6.24
C PRO A 179 -20.42 -10.22 -7.02
N ASP A 180 -20.47 -10.55 -8.31
CA ASP A 180 -21.57 -10.15 -9.19
C ASP A 180 -22.81 -11.06 -9.03
N ALA A 181 -22.68 -12.24 -8.35
CA ALA A 181 -23.75 -13.19 -8.14
C ALA A 181 -23.93 -13.56 -6.65
N PRO A 182 -25.16 -13.75 -6.16
CA PRO A 182 -25.44 -14.10 -4.75
C PRO A 182 -24.72 -15.38 -4.28
N ASP A 183 -24.68 -16.43 -5.10
CA ASP A 183 -24.02 -17.69 -4.76
C ASP A 183 -22.50 -17.50 -4.58
N MET A 184 -21.88 -16.67 -5.40
CA MET A 184 -20.48 -16.33 -5.27
C MET A 184 -20.23 -15.50 -4.01
N ALA A 185 -21.14 -14.59 -3.66
CA ALA A 185 -21.05 -13.83 -2.41
C ALA A 185 -21.12 -14.77 -1.19
N LYS A 186 -21.99 -15.76 -1.22
CA LYS A 186 -22.11 -16.81 -0.20
C LYS A 186 -20.83 -17.66 -0.12
N ALA A 187 -20.29 -18.08 -1.26
CA ALA A 187 -19.04 -18.84 -1.31
C ALA A 187 -17.85 -18.05 -0.72
N VAL A 188 -17.75 -16.75 -1.06
CA VAL A 188 -16.72 -15.85 -0.48
C VAL A 188 -16.91 -15.74 1.03
N ALA A 189 -18.15 -15.56 1.52
CA ALA A 189 -18.44 -15.48 2.94
C ALA A 189 -18.00 -16.74 3.69
N GLN A 190 -18.41 -17.91 3.21
CA GLN A 190 -18.07 -19.20 3.81
C GLN A 190 -16.55 -19.46 3.80
N LYS A 191 -15.86 -19.13 2.69
CA LYS A 191 -14.40 -19.26 2.62
C LYS A 191 -13.70 -18.28 3.57
N ALA A 192 -14.20 -17.05 3.68
CA ALA A 192 -13.65 -16.05 4.60
C ALA A 192 -13.78 -16.46 6.06
N LEU A 193 -14.94 -17.01 6.47
CA LEU A 193 -15.13 -17.52 7.82
C LEU A 193 -14.17 -18.66 8.14
N ARG A 194 -13.96 -19.61 7.21
CA ARG A 194 -12.98 -20.68 7.40
C ARG A 194 -11.55 -20.16 7.54
N ILE A 195 -11.16 -19.18 6.74
CA ILE A 195 -9.83 -18.54 6.86
C ILE A 195 -9.72 -17.83 8.21
N PHE A 196 -10.78 -17.18 8.68
CA PHE A 196 -10.80 -16.56 10.00
C PHE A 196 -10.60 -17.58 11.11
N ASP A 197 -11.36 -18.68 11.09
CA ASP A 197 -11.28 -19.74 12.12
C ASP A 197 -9.86 -20.35 12.14
N THR A 198 -9.29 -20.66 10.98
CA THR A 198 -7.88 -21.13 10.89
C THR A 198 -6.89 -20.10 11.46
N TRP A 199 -7.09 -18.82 11.20
CA TRP A 199 -6.26 -17.75 11.76
C TRP A 199 -6.40 -17.67 13.28
N ALA A 200 -7.61 -17.75 13.80
CA ALA A 200 -7.91 -17.69 15.23
C ALA A 200 -7.29 -18.88 16.02
N ASP A 201 -7.08 -20.01 15.35
CA ASP A 201 -6.42 -21.21 15.89
C ASP A 201 -4.90 -21.19 15.67
N GLY A 202 -4.32 -20.07 15.28
CA GLY A 202 -2.87 -19.88 15.11
C GLY A 202 -2.31 -20.26 13.73
N GLY A 203 -3.17 -20.66 12.78
CA GLY A 203 -2.80 -20.84 11.37
C GLY A 203 -2.72 -19.51 10.61
N GLU A 204 -2.70 -19.56 9.26
CA GLU A 204 -2.70 -18.37 8.39
C GLU A 204 -1.61 -17.33 8.74
N ALA A 205 -0.37 -17.77 8.88
CA ALA A 205 0.77 -16.91 9.23
C ALA A 205 0.87 -15.62 8.38
N PRO A 206 0.60 -15.62 7.05
CA PRO A 206 0.62 -14.39 6.26
C PRO A 206 -0.44 -13.36 6.69
N VAL A 207 -1.57 -13.81 7.26
CA VAL A 207 -2.62 -12.92 7.80
C VAL A 207 -2.15 -12.33 9.12
N SER A 208 -1.56 -13.15 10.00
CA SER A 208 -1.02 -12.76 11.31
C SER A 208 0.09 -11.72 11.16
N HIS A 209 1.10 -11.97 10.33
CA HIS A 209 2.21 -11.04 10.10
C HIS A 209 1.75 -9.65 9.63
N ARG A 210 0.70 -9.60 8.80
CA ARG A 210 0.15 -8.32 8.34
C ARG A 210 -0.66 -7.59 9.41
N SER A 211 -1.01 -8.24 10.50
CA SER A 211 -1.71 -7.65 11.65
C SER A 211 -0.76 -7.14 12.73
N ASP A 212 0.54 -7.38 12.58
CA ASP A 212 1.57 -7.02 13.56
C ASP A 212 1.98 -5.55 13.41
N TYR A 213 1.20 -4.66 14.02
CA TYR A 213 1.53 -3.24 14.10
C TYR A 213 2.69 -2.97 15.07
N MET A 214 2.72 -3.71 16.18
CA MET A 214 3.78 -3.58 17.19
C MET A 214 5.15 -3.84 16.55
N GLY A 215 5.36 -4.99 15.94
CA GLY A 215 6.64 -5.31 15.30
C GLY A 215 6.96 -4.38 14.14
N THR A 216 5.96 -3.96 13.34
CA THR A 216 6.18 -3.02 12.24
C THR A 216 6.61 -1.63 12.74
N LEU A 217 5.92 -1.05 13.71
CA LEU A 217 6.25 0.28 14.25
C LEU A 217 7.58 0.25 14.99
N THR A 218 7.90 -0.81 15.72
CA THR A 218 9.20 -0.98 16.38
C THR A 218 10.33 -0.93 15.35
N ARG A 219 10.27 -1.74 14.29
CA ARG A 219 11.29 -1.73 13.22
C ARG A 219 11.40 -0.35 12.54
N LEU A 220 10.27 0.29 12.26
CA LEU A 220 10.25 1.63 11.64
C LEU A 220 10.91 2.68 12.52
N THR A 221 10.62 2.70 13.80
CA THR A 221 11.22 3.69 14.73
C THR A 221 12.71 3.46 14.98
N GLN A 222 13.20 2.25 14.79
CA GLN A 222 14.62 1.91 14.90
C GLN A 222 15.41 2.25 13.62
N ALA A 223 14.80 2.02 12.44
CA ALA A 223 15.50 2.14 11.16
C ALA A 223 15.31 3.48 10.45
N VAL A 224 14.28 4.26 10.80
CA VAL A 224 13.88 5.48 10.08
C VAL A 224 13.96 6.69 11.00
N LEU A 225 14.53 7.79 10.51
CA LEU A 225 14.56 9.05 11.26
C LEU A 225 13.13 9.52 11.57
N PRO A 226 12.83 9.96 12.81
CA PRO A 226 11.48 10.39 13.20
C PRO A 226 10.90 11.50 12.30
N SER A 227 11.74 12.43 11.83
CA SER A 227 11.34 13.49 10.89
C SER A 227 10.93 12.98 9.51
N ASN A 228 11.33 11.76 9.16
CA ASN A 228 11.07 11.13 7.88
C ASN A 228 9.92 10.11 7.91
N LEU A 229 9.42 9.78 9.11
CA LEU A 229 8.32 8.84 9.30
C LEU A 229 7.01 9.57 9.63
N ARG A 230 5.95 9.26 8.92
CA ARG A 230 4.58 9.67 9.23
C ARG A 230 3.69 8.46 9.41
N VAL A 231 3.06 8.38 10.58
CA VAL A 231 2.00 7.40 10.85
C VAL A 231 0.66 8.12 10.81
N MET A 232 -0.34 7.54 10.16
CA MET A 232 -1.70 8.09 10.05
C MET A 232 -2.73 7.01 10.33
N PHE A 233 -3.92 7.41 10.78
CA PHE A 233 -5.07 6.50 10.89
C PHE A 233 -5.96 6.60 9.65
N TYR A 234 -6.33 5.45 9.09
CA TYR A 234 -7.25 5.33 7.97
C TYR A 234 -8.58 6.03 8.24
N GLU A 235 -9.10 5.87 9.45
CA GLU A 235 -10.41 6.39 9.86
C GLU A 235 -10.47 7.92 9.90
N THR A 236 -9.32 8.58 10.05
CA THR A 236 -9.25 10.04 10.18
C THR A 236 -8.48 10.73 9.05
N MET A 237 -8.00 9.97 8.04
CA MET A 237 -7.22 10.57 6.96
C MET A 237 -8.06 11.26 5.87
N PHE A 238 -9.35 10.96 5.77
CA PHE A 238 -10.21 11.43 4.68
C PHE A 238 -10.90 12.77 5.01
N ASN A 239 -10.11 13.77 5.34
CA ASN A 239 -10.57 15.15 5.49
C ASN A 239 -9.49 16.14 5.04
N LYS A 240 -9.90 17.37 4.74
CA LYS A 240 -9.01 18.40 4.20
C LYS A 240 -7.78 18.63 5.09
N ALA A 241 -7.98 18.80 6.40
CA ALA A 241 -6.88 19.10 7.32
C ALA A 241 -5.83 17.97 7.41
N ALA A 242 -6.27 16.69 7.37
CA ALA A 242 -5.36 15.56 7.36
C ALA A 242 -4.55 15.50 6.05
N ILE A 243 -5.20 15.80 4.91
CA ILE A 243 -4.56 15.81 3.59
C ILE A 243 -3.57 16.98 3.49
N ASP A 244 -3.93 18.17 3.95
CA ASP A 244 -3.03 19.32 3.97
C ASP A 244 -1.78 19.04 4.83
N ARG A 245 -1.94 18.41 6.00
CA ARG A 245 -0.81 17.94 6.82
C ARG A 245 0.04 16.88 6.13
N LEU A 246 -0.58 15.98 5.37
CA LEU A 246 0.15 14.99 4.57
C LEU A 246 0.96 15.69 3.47
N CYS A 247 0.37 16.61 2.73
CA CYS A 247 1.06 17.40 1.68
C CYS A 247 2.26 18.16 2.28
N GLY A 248 2.08 18.82 3.43
CA GLY A 248 3.17 19.51 4.13
C GLY A 248 4.31 18.57 4.53
N PHE A 249 4.01 17.37 5.04
CA PHE A 249 5.01 16.34 5.36
C PHE A 249 5.77 15.85 4.12
N LEU A 250 5.09 15.74 2.99
CA LEU A 250 5.66 15.29 1.72
C LEU A 250 6.40 16.43 0.96
N GLY A 251 6.29 17.67 1.40
CA GLY A 251 6.90 18.83 0.74
C GLY A 251 6.22 19.22 -0.58
N ILE A 252 4.93 18.90 -0.74
CA ILE A 252 4.12 19.22 -1.91
C ILE A 252 3.01 20.23 -1.57
N ALA A 253 2.46 20.92 -2.57
CA ALA A 253 1.39 21.88 -2.36
C ALA A 253 0.09 21.16 -1.95
N PRO A 254 -0.80 21.80 -1.16
CA PRO A 254 -2.14 21.27 -0.92
C PRO A 254 -2.90 21.09 -2.24
N HIS A 255 -3.55 19.93 -2.45
CA HIS A 255 -4.32 19.63 -3.64
C HIS A 255 -5.66 18.98 -3.26
N PRO A 256 -6.77 19.31 -3.95
CA PRO A 256 -8.07 18.70 -3.68
C PRO A 256 -8.03 17.18 -3.80
N ALA A 257 -8.62 16.50 -2.82
CA ALA A 257 -8.73 15.05 -2.81
C ALA A 257 -10.19 14.60 -2.97
N ALA A 258 -10.41 13.52 -3.71
CA ALA A 258 -11.72 12.88 -3.75
C ALA A 258 -11.98 12.17 -2.41
N ILE A 259 -12.66 12.87 -1.51
CA ILE A 259 -13.07 12.38 -0.20
C ILE A 259 -14.48 11.81 -0.33
N GLY A 260 -14.77 10.66 0.25
CA GLY A 260 -16.14 10.14 0.39
C GLY A 260 -16.53 8.94 -0.48
N LYS A 261 -15.68 8.47 -1.39
CA LYS A 261 -15.93 7.19 -2.08
C LYS A 261 -14.85 6.18 -1.71
N PRO A 262 -15.17 5.13 -0.92
CA PRO A 262 -14.21 4.08 -0.64
C PRO A 262 -13.77 3.43 -1.95
N VAL A 263 -12.45 3.41 -2.18
CA VAL A 263 -11.86 2.66 -3.29
C VAL A 263 -11.82 1.20 -2.86
N ASN A 264 -12.44 0.31 -3.63
CA ASN A 264 -12.56 -1.11 -3.32
C ASN A 264 -13.39 -1.40 -2.05
N ALA A 265 -14.58 -0.83 -1.94
CA ALA A 265 -15.60 -1.30 -1.00
C ALA A 265 -16.00 -2.74 -1.41
N GLY A 266 -15.25 -3.73 -0.96
CA GLY A 266 -15.66 -5.12 -1.05
C GLY A 266 -17.00 -5.29 -0.32
N GLY A 267 -17.89 -6.17 -0.83
CA GLY A 267 -19.24 -6.34 -0.31
C GLY A 267 -19.34 -6.43 1.21
N THR A 268 -20.52 -6.13 1.74
CA THR A 268 -20.85 -5.96 3.17
C THR A 268 -20.99 -7.28 3.94
N ILE A 269 -20.08 -8.24 3.74
CA ILE A 269 -20.07 -9.43 4.59
C ILE A 269 -19.55 -9.00 5.97
N ALA A 270 -20.45 -8.94 6.95
CA ALA A 270 -20.09 -8.65 8.33
C ALA A 270 -19.43 -9.85 9.00
N LEU A 271 -18.53 -9.61 9.92
CA LEU A 271 -18.04 -10.61 10.85
C LEU A 271 -19.07 -10.75 11.97
N ASP A 272 -19.46 -11.99 12.30
CA ASP A 272 -20.39 -12.26 13.38
C ASP A 272 -19.82 -11.90 14.78
N MET A 273 -20.69 -11.72 15.76
CA MET A 273 -20.30 -11.27 17.09
C MET A 273 -19.32 -12.21 17.80
N PRO A 274 -19.49 -13.54 17.79
CA PRO A 274 -18.52 -14.43 18.42
C PRO A 274 -17.10 -14.29 17.85
N ARG A 275 -16.99 -14.17 16.52
CA ARG A 275 -15.68 -13.96 15.87
C ARG A 275 -15.13 -12.57 16.08
N GLN A 276 -15.98 -11.54 16.21
CA GLN A 276 -15.52 -10.19 16.58
C GLN A 276 -14.90 -10.19 17.99
N LEU A 277 -15.54 -10.84 18.95
CA LEU A 277 -15.00 -10.98 20.32
C LEU A 277 -13.68 -11.74 20.31
N ARG A 278 -13.60 -12.85 19.59
CA ARG A 278 -12.36 -13.62 19.45
C ARG A 278 -11.23 -12.80 18.78
N ALA A 279 -11.54 -12.04 17.75
CA ALA A 279 -10.57 -11.15 17.12
C ALA A 279 -10.09 -10.05 18.07
N ARG A 280 -10.98 -9.48 18.88
CA ARG A 280 -10.65 -8.49 19.91
C ARG A 280 -9.62 -9.04 20.90
N GLU A 281 -9.86 -10.23 21.43
CA GLU A 281 -8.93 -10.90 22.36
C GLU A 281 -7.55 -11.11 21.74
N LEU A 282 -7.50 -11.68 20.54
CA LEU A 282 -6.25 -12.00 19.86
C LEU A 282 -5.48 -10.75 19.39
N LEU A 283 -6.17 -9.67 19.09
CA LEU A 283 -5.55 -8.41 18.64
C LEU A 283 -5.38 -7.38 19.75
N ALA A 284 -5.78 -7.70 21.00
CA ALA A 284 -5.65 -6.78 22.14
C ALA A 284 -4.23 -6.21 22.31
N PRO A 285 -3.14 -7.00 22.15
CA PRO A 285 -1.78 -6.46 22.22
C PRO A 285 -1.48 -5.39 21.16
N GLN A 286 -2.07 -5.50 19.96
CA GLN A 286 -1.88 -4.53 18.88
C GLN A 286 -2.61 -3.22 19.17
N TYR A 287 -3.82 -3.29 19.70
CA TYR A 287 -4.58 -2.13 20.14
C TYR A 287 -3.86 -1.37 21.25
N GLU A 288 -3.43 -2.10 22.28
CA GLU A 288 -2.76 -1.53 23.43
C GLU A 288 -1.44 -0.85 23.04
N PHE A 289 -0.61 -1.52 22.24
CA PHE A 289 0.64 -0.96 21.76
C PHE A 289 0.44 0.33 20.96
N VAL A 290 -0.54 0.36 20.04
CA VAL A 290 -0.82 1.56 19.24
C VAL A 290 -1.33 2.68 20.12
N ARG A 291 -2.20 2.40 21.11
CA ARG A 291 -2.69 3.40 22.07
C ARG A 291 -1.54 3.99 22.90
N GLN A 292 -0.64 3.15 23.40
CA GLN A 292 0.53 3.62 24.16
C GLN A 292 1.50 4.45 23.33
N THR A 293 1.68 4.08 22.06
CA THR A 293 2.67 4.72 21.17
C THR A 293 2.12 6.00 20.52
N MET A 294 0.85 6.01 20.12
CA MET A 294 0.23 7.08 19.33
C MET A 294 -0.67 8.01 20.16
N GLY A 295 -1.02 7.63 21.39
CA GLY A 295 -1.95 8.34 22.24
C GLY A 295 -3.41 8.05 21.88
N ASP A 296 -4.20 9.07 21.57
CA ASP A 296 -5.63 8.90 21.26
C ASP A 296 -5.85 8.17 19.94
N VAL A 297 -6.75 7.19 19.96
CA VAL A 297 -7.09 6.36 18.81
C VAL A 297 -8.49 6.71 18.29
N PRO A 298 -8.79 6.50 16.98
CA PRO A 298 -10.08 6.84 16.39
C PRO A 298 -11.26 6.14 17.08
N LEU A 299 -12.44 6.75 17.01
CA LEU A 299 -13.69 6.23 17.61
C LEU A 299 -13.93 4.75 17.22
N ARG A 300 -13.72 4.38 15.96
CA ARG A 300 -13.90 3.00 15.48
C ARG A 300 -13.01 1.99 16.25
N TRP A 301 -11.78 2.37 16.58
CA TRP A 301 -10.87 1.56 17.37
C TRP A 301 -11.41 1.34 18.78
N ARG A 302 -11.85 2.43 19.46
CA ARG A 302 -12.43 2.35 20.80
C ARG A 302 -13.67 1.46 20.85
N MET A 303 -14.56 1.55 19.84
CA MET A 303 -15.70 0.65 19.71
C MET A 303 -15.27 -0.83 19.61
N ASN A 304 -14.29 -1.13 18.76
CA ASN A 304 -13.80 -2.49 18.59
C ASN A 304 -12.97 -3.00 19.80
N MET A 305 -12.39 -2.09 20.59
CA MET A 305 -11.79 -2.42 21.90
C MET A 305 -12.86 -2.72 22.98
N GLY A 306 -14.09 -2.30 22.77
CA GLY A 306 -15.19 -2.49 23.75
C GLY A 306 -15.26 -1.40 24.82
N GLU A 307 -14.75 -0.21 24.52
CA GLU A 307 -14.78 0.95 25.44
C GLU A 307 -16.08 1.78 25.28
N LEU A 308 -16.90 1.46 24.29
CA LEU A 308 -18.13 2.20 23.94
C LEU A 308 -19.24 1.20 23.59
#